data_e778a920ebb233d75dbfa726f9da7fae
#
_entry.id   e778a920ebb233d75dbfa726f9da7fae
#
_cell.length_a   1.000
_cell.length_b   1.000
_cell.length_c   1.000
_cell.angle_alpha   90.00
_cell.angle_beta   90.00
_cell.angle_gamma   90.00
#
_symmetry.space_group_name_H-M   'P 1'
#
loop_
_entity.id
_entity.type
_entity.pdbx_description
1 polymer ?
#
loop_
_entity_poly.entity_id
_entity_poly.type
_entity_poly.pdbx_seq_one_letter_code
_entity_poly.pdbx_strand_id
1 'polypeptide(L)'
;VERSRGLGDVYKRQMQHLADLISKQLTEKQKEDENDPKIIKPKNLIFGCTGTIGEKFPEEKIKSKIPELIKNIKYTQNKYIWMKVALAIMTTDTQPKMAMEECKIGNTTVKIYGIAKGSGMIHPNMATTLAYVFTDADISNDVLKKLLKKNIENTFNAISCDSDTSTNDMISIFSTGKAKNTLIKTIN
;
A
#
# COMPACT_ATOMS: atom_id res chain seq x y z
N VAL A 1 -10.39 -24.81 14.67
CA VAL A 1 -9.36 -24.83 13.61
C VAL A 1 -10.00 -24.92 12.22
N GLU A 2 -11.03 -25.77 12.01
CA GLU A 2 -11.72 -25.87 10.70
C GLU A 2 -12.55 -24.61 10.36
N ARG A 3 -13.19 -23.95 11.34
CA ARG A 3 -13.92 -22.71 11.10
C ARG A 3 -13.03 -21.55 10.64
N SER A 4 -11.81 -21.47 11.13
CA SER A 4 -10.86 -20.41 10.69
C SER A 4 -10.35 -20.65 9.27
N ARG A 5 -10.20 -21.91 8.84
CA ARG A 5 -9.82 -22.24 7.46
C ARG A 5 -10.92 -21.86 6.47
N GLY A 6 -12.19 -22.15 6.78
CA GLY A 6 -13.32 -21.81 5.91
C GLY A 6 -13.51 -20.30 5.71
N LEU A 7 -13.35 -19.48 6.76
CA LEU A 7 -13.39 -18.03 6.67
C LEU A 7 -12.22 -17.49 5.84
N GLY A 8 -11.01 -17.98 6.05
CA GLY A 8 -9.84 -17.58 5.28
C GLY A 8 -10.01 -17.85 3.78
N ASP A 9 -10.61 -18.99 3.40
CA ASP A 9 -10.86 -19.30 2.00
C ASP A 9 -11.95 -18.43 1.36
N VAL A 10 -12.98 -18.03 2.13
CA VAL A 10 -14.01 -17.10 1.66
C VAL A 10 -13.41 -15.72 1.37
N TYR A 11 -12.65 -15.16 2.31
CA TYR A 11 -11.97 -13.89 2.12
C TYR A 11 -10.99 -13.93 0.94
N LYS A 12 -10.24 -15.01 0.81
CA LYS A 12 -9.29 -15.19 -0.29
C LYS A 12 -9.99 -15.18 -1.66
N ARG A 13 -11.15 -15.85 -1.79
CA ARG A 13 -11.96 -15.83 -3.02
C ARG A 13 -12.50 -14.44 -3.32
N GLN A 14 -13.04 -13.73 -2.30
CA GLN A 14 -13.55 -12.37 -2.45
C GLN A 14 -12.45 -11.41 -2.92
N MET A 15 -11.27 -11.48 -2.32
CA MET A 15 -10.11 -10.69 -2.75
C MET A 15 -9.67 -11.04 -4.17
N GLN A 16 -9.73 -12.32 -4.56
CA GLN A 16 -9.43 -12.73 -5.93
C GLN A 16 -10.43 -12.14 -6.93
N HIS A 17 -11.74 -12.18 -6.65
CA HIS A 17 -12.76 -11.57 -7.50
C HIS A 17 -12.54 -10.05 -7.67
N LEU A 18 -12.19 -9.36 -6.58
CA LEU A 18 -11.87 -7.93 -6.67
C LEU A 18 -10.61 -7.69 -7.49
N ALA A 19 -9.59 -8.53 -7.34
CA ALA A 19 -8.35 -8.43 -8.11
C ALA A 19 -8.60 -8.62 -9.61
N ASP A 20 -9.42 -9.61 -9.98
CA ASP A 20 -9.81 -9.87 -11.38
C ASP A 20 -10.57 -8.69 -11.98
N LEU A 21 -11.53 -8.14 -11.24
CA LEU A 21 -12.32 -6.98 -11.68
C LEU A 21 -11.45 -5.73 -11.85
N ILE A 22 -10.64 -5.40 -10.85
CA ILE A 22 -9.79 -4.22 -10.85
C ILE A 22 -8.72 -4.33 -11.94
N SER A 23 -8.06 -5.47 -12.08
CA SER A 23 -7.02 -5.67 -13.10
C SER A 23 -7.57 -5.52 -14.52
N LYS A 24 -8.77 -6.03 -14.78
CA LYS A 24 -9.45 -5.87 -16.05
C LYS A 24 -9.73 -4.40 -16.36
N GLN A 25 -10.39 -3.68 -15.45
CA GLN A 25 -10.75 -2.28 -15.65
C GLN A 25 -9.52 -1.36 -15.74
N LEU A 26 -8.47 -1.62 -14.95
CA LEU A 26 -7.22 -0.86 -15.06
C LEU A 26 -6.51 -1.10 -16.39
N THR A 27 -6.55 -2.33 -16.91
CA THR A 27 -5.98 -2.65 -18.22
C THR A 27 -6.76 -1.92 -19.34
N GLU A 28 -8.08 -1.89 -19.25
CA GLU A 28 -8.94 -1.15 -20.21
C GLU A 28 -8.63 0.34 -20.16
N LYS A 29 -8.54 0.93 -18.96
CA LYS A 29 -8.18 2.34 -18.80
C LYS A 29 -6.79 2.67 -19.36
N GLN A 30 -5.79 1.82 -19.15
CA GLN A 30 -4.47 2.04 -19.74
C GLN A 30 -4.47 2.01 -21.26
N LYS A 31 -5.29 1.16 -21.87
CA LYS A 31 -5.45 1.13 -23.34
C LYS A 31 -6.05 2.43 -23.90
N GLU A 32 -6.87 3.11 -23.11
CA GLU A 32 -7.44 4.41 -23.48
C GLU A 32 -6.45 5.55 -23.30
N ASP A 33 -5.62 5.49 -22.26
CA ASP A 33 -4.79 6.60 -21.80
C ASP A 33 -3.34 6.55 -22.30
N GLU A 34 -2.81 5.38 -22.69
CA GLU A 34 -1.38 5.17 -23.01
C GLU A 34 -1.16 4.56 -24.40
N ASN A 35 -0.11 5.02 -25.09
CA ASN A 35 0.31 4.47 -26.38
C ASN A 35 0.91 3.05 -26.29
N ASP A 36 1.44 2.67 -25.12
CA ASP A 36 1.99 1.34 -24.85
C ASP A 36 1.37 0.77 -23.56
N PRO A 37 0.12 0.32 -23.62
CA PRO A 37 -0.63 -0.13 -22.46
C PRO A 37 -0.08 -1.44 -21.90
N LYS A 38 0.19 -1.47 -20.60
CA LYS A 38 0.61 -2.68 -19.90
C LYS A 38 -0.60 -3.47 -19.42
N ILE A 39 -0.57 -4.77 -19.64
CA ILE A 39 -1.58 -5.68 -19.08
C ILE A 39 -1.37 -5.80 -17.57
N ILE A 40 -2.33 -5.33 -16.81
CA ILE A 40 -2.34 -5.48 -15.34
C ILE A 40 -2.97 -6.82 -15.01
N LYS A 41 -2.20 -7.68 -14.36
CA LYS A 41 -2.69 -9.00 -13.90
C LYS A 41 -3.11 -8.93 -12.43
N PRO A 42 -4.04 -9.77 -11.95
CA PRO A 42 -4.45 -9.80 -10.54
C PRO A 42 -3.29 -9.87 -9.56
N LYS A 43 -2.25 -10.64 -9.89
CA LYS A 43 -1.01 -10.76 -9.09
C LYS A 43 -0.19 -9.47 -8.95
N ASN A 44 -0.47 -8.46 -9.76
CA ASN A 44 0.19 -7.15 -9.68
C ASN A 44 -0.49 -6.22 -8.68
N LEU A 45 -1.63 -6.63 -8.10
CA LEU A 45 -2.39 -5.87 -7.13
C LEU A 45 -2.03 -6.31 -5.72
N ILE A 46 -1.80 -5.35 -4.85
CA ILE A 46 -1.55 -5.57 -3.43
C ILE A 46 -2.71 -4.91 -2.67
N PHE A 47 -3.33 -5.70 -1.80
CA PHE A 47 -4.45 -5.24 -0.99
C PHE A 47 -4.00 -5.10 0.47
N GLY A 48 -4.29 -3.96 1.06
CA GLY A 48 -4.24 -3.78 2.51
C GLY A 48 -5.65 -3.52 3.01
N CYS A 49 -6.10 -4.30 3.97
CA CYS A 49 -7.39 -4.11 4.58
C CYS A 49 -7.32 -4.29 6.09
N THR A 50 -8.22 -3.61 6.77
CA THR A 50 -8.43 -3.74 8.20
C THR A 50 -9.93 -3.75 8.45
N GLY A 51 -10.37 -4.33 9.57
CA GLY A 51 -11.78 -4.42 9.92
C GLY A 51 -11.98 -5.30 11.15
N THR A 52 -13.21 -5.37 11.63
CA THR A 52 -13.58 -6.19 12.78
C THR A 52 -13.48 -7.68 12.43
N ILE A 53 -12.80 -8.44 13.27
CA ILE A 53 -12.65 -9.89 13.09
C ILE A 53 -14.04 -10.55 13.20
N GLY A 54 -14.37 -11.39 12.22
CA GLY A 54 -15.64 -12.11 12.16
C GLY A 54 -16.77 -11.40 11.41
N GLU A 55 -16.61 -10.13 11.05
CA GLU A 55 -17.55 -9.44 10.19
C GLU A 55 -17.42 -9.85 8.72
N LYS A 56 -18.56 -9.81 8.01
CA LYS A 56 -18.59 -10.12 6.59
C LYS A 56 -17.88 -9.02 5.79
N PHE A 57 -16.95 -9.44 4.94
CA PHE A 57 -16.26 -8.52 4.03
C PHE A 57 -17.24 -7.81 3.09
N PRO A 58 -17.21 -6.47 2.98
CA PRO A 58 -18.21 -5.69 2.24
C PRO A 58 -17.93 -5.65 0.73
N GLU A 59 -17.80 -6.84 0.11
CA GLU A 59 -17.38 -7.01 -1.30
C GLU A 59 -18.23 -6.19 -2.27
N GLU A 60 -19.56 -6.21 -2.13
CA GLU A 60 -20.47 -5.52 -3.05
C GLU A 60 -20.35 -4.00 -2.95
N LYS A 61 -20.14 -3.46 -1.74
CA LYS A 61 -19.88 -2.02 -1.57
C LYS A 61 -18.59 -1.59 -2.27
N ILE A 62 -17.56 -2.42 -2.18
CA ILE A 62 -16.28 -2.16 -2.85
C ILE A 62 -16.45 -2.25 -4.36
N LYS A 63 -17.06 -3.32 -4.88
CA LYS A 63 -17.31 -3.52 -6.31
C LYS A 63 -18.05 -2.33 -6.94
N SER A 64 -19.07 -1.81 -6.25
CA SER A 64 -19.85 -0.68 -6.76
C SER A 64 -19.04 0.61 -6.91
N LYS A 65 -17.92 0.77 -6.17
CA LYS A 65 -17.07 1.96 -6.20
C LYS A 65 -15.84 1.84 -7.11
N ILE A 66 -15.48 0.63 -7.53
CA ILE A 66 -14.29 0.42 -8.37
C ILE A 66 -14.35 1.22 -9.68
N PRO A 67 -15.45 1.25 -10.47
CA PRO A 67 -15.49 2.00 -11.71
C PRO A 67 -15.25 3.50 -11.52
N GLU A 68 -15.85 4.09 -10.48
CA GLU A 68 -15.65 5.50 -10.12
C GLU A 68 -14.19 5.78 -9.73
N LEU A 69 -13.60 4.91 -8.90
CA LEU A 69 -12.21 5.04 -8.46
C LEU A 69 -11.25 4.97 -9.66
N ILE A 70 -11.44 4.00 -10.54
CA ILE A 70 -10.58 3.82 -11.71
C ILE A 70 -10.70 4.99 -12.68
N LYS A 71 -11.93 5.48 -12.93
CA LYS A 71 -12.16 6.67 -13.75
C LYS A 71 -11.44 7.90 -13.21
N ASN A 72 -11.32 8.01 -11.88
CA ASN A 72 -10.70 9.14 -11.20
C ASN A 72 -9.18 9.02 -11.00
N ILE A 73 -8.56 7.90 -11.40
CA ILE A 73 -7.11 7.77 -11.36
C ILE A 73 -6.49 8.83 -12.27
N LYS A 74 -5.60 9.64 -11.69
CA LYS A 74 -4.84 10.68 -12.40
C LYS A 74 -3.36 10.38 -12.26
N TYR A 75 -2.62 10.64 -13.33
CA TYR A 75 -1.16 10.47 -13.35
C TYR A 75 -0.41 11.65 -12.73
N THR A 76 -1.10 12.76 -12.49
CA THR A 76 -0.54 13.92 -11.79
C THR A 76 -0.66 13.75 -10.29
N GLN A 77 0.47 13.87 -9.59
CA GLN A 77 0.53 13.76 -8.14
C GLN A 77 0.78 15.13 -7.52
N ASN A 78 0.10 15.41 -6.41
CA ASN A 78 0.33 16.57 -5.59
C ASN A 78 0.01 16.27 -4.11
N LYS A 79 0.45 17.14 -3.22
CA LYS A 79 0.27 17.00 -1.76
C LYS A 79 -1.20 16.79 -1.36
N TYR A 80 -2.14 17.42 -2.06
CA TYR A 80 -3.57 17.27 -1.74
C TYR A 80 -4.11 15.86 -2.04
N ILE A 81 -3.64 15.24 -3.11
CA ILE A 81 -4.05 13.87 -3.45
C ILE A 81 -3.54 12.90 -2.38
N TRP A 82 -2.27 13.02 -1.98
CA TRP A 82 -1.70 12.20 -0.91
C TRP A 82 -2.43 12.41 0.42
N MET A 83 -2.77 13.66 0.76
CA MET A 83 -3.55 13.96 1.95
C MET A 83 -4.94 13.31 1.91
N LYS A 84 -5.64 13.34 0.76
CA LYS A 84 -6.94 12.66 0.60
C LYS A 84 -6.83 11.16 0.82
N VAL A 85 -5.78 10.52 0.32
CA VAL A 85 -5.56 9.08 0.53
C VAL A 85 -5.26 8.80 2.00
N ALA A 86 -4.40 9.60 2.64
CA ALA A 86 -4.10 9.46 4.06
C ALA A 86 -5.35 9.60 4.94
N LEU A 87 -6.24 10.54 4.61
CA LEU A 87 -7.55 10.69 5.28
C LEU A 87 -8.48 9.50 5.01
N ALA A 88 -8.51 8.99 3.78
CA ALA A 88 -9.42 7.93 3.38
C ALA A 88 -9.10 6.57 4.04
N ILE A 89 -7.85 6.32 4.42
CA ILE A 89 -7.46 5.07 5.09
C ILE A 89 -7.60 5.12 6.62
N MET A 90 -7.90 6.29 7.19
CA MET A 90 -8.10 6.44 8.63
C MET A 90 -9.31 5.63 9.10
N THR A 91 -9.21 5.09 10.31
CA THR A 91 -10.33 4.46 11.03
C THR A 91 -10.58 5.17 12.36
N THR A 92 -9.82 4.84 13.39
CA THR A 92 -9.86 5.47 14.71
C THR A 92 -8.80 6.56 14.88
N ASP A 93 -8.02 6.81 13.83
CA ASP A 93 -7.00 7.86 13.83
C ASP A 93 -7.61 9.24 14.05
N THR A 94 -6.96 10.06 14.86
CA THR A 94 -7.36 11.44 15.10
C THR A 94 -6.80 12.41 14.07
N GLN A 95 -5.71 12.02 13.40
CA GLN A 95 -5.04 12.83 12.40
C GLN A 95 -4.47 11.95 11.27
N PRO A 96 -4.46 12.46 10.02
CA PRO A 96 -3.82 11.75 8.91
C PRO A 96 -2.30 11.71 9.11
N LYS A 97 -1.71 10.56 8.80
CA LYS A 97 -0.25 10.35 8.86
C LYS A 97 0.31 10.34 7.45
N MET A 98 1.08 11.37 7.13
CA MET A 98 1.74 11.54 5.85
C MET A 98 3.11 12.17 6.03
N ALA A 99 4.11 11.64 5.34
CA ALA A 99 5.45 12.20 5.25
C ALA A 99 5.88 12.33 3.78
N MET A 100 6.67 13.35 3.50
CA MET A 100 7.24 13.59 2.18
C MET A 100 8.67 14.07 2.37
N GLU A 101 9.62 13.36 1.73
CA GLU A 101 11.04 13.67 1.84
C GLU A 101 11.70 13.63 0.46
N GLU A 102 12.80 14.35 0.34
CA GLU A 102 13.67 14.33 -0.84
C GLU A 102 15.10 14.04 -0.43
N CYS A 103 15.79 13.23 -1.21
CA CYS A 103 17.22 12.99 -1.04
C CYS A 103 17.92 12.88 -2.40
N LYS A 104 19.26 12.85 -2.37
CA LYS A 104 20.05 12.67 -3.60
C LYS A 104 20.64 11.27 -3.66
N ILE A 105 20.53 10.66 -4.83
CA ILE A 105 21.24 9.44 -5.21
C ILE A 105 22.19 9.81 -6.34
N GLY A 106 23.48 9.96 -6.02
CA GLY A 106 24.44 10.61 -6.93
C GLY A 106 24.00 12.04 -7.23
N ASN A 107 23.80 12.36 -8.49
CA ASN A 107 23.34 13.68 -8.94
C ASN A 107 21.81 13.76 -9.13
N THR A 108 21.07 12.68 -8.91
CA THR A 108 19.63 12.64 -9.12
C THR A 108 18.88 12.87 -7.80
N THR A 109 18.01 13.86 -7.78
CA THR A 109 17.08 14.06 -6.66
C THR A 109 15.95 13.04 -6.77
N VAL A 110 15.69 12.33 -5.69
CA VAL A 110 14.60 11.35 -5.57
C VAL A 110 13.64 11.76 -4.48
N LYS A 111 12.39 11.40 -4.65
CA LYS A 111 11.29 11.71 -3.73
C LYS A 111 10.81 10.45 -3.03
N ILE A 112 10.43 10.63 -1.78
CA ILE A 112 9.85 9.57 -0.96
C ILE A 112 8.55 10.09 -0.37
N TYR A 113 7.49 9.31 -0.49
CA TYR A 113 6.17 9.61 0.05
C TYR A 113 5.73 8.47 0.95
N GLY A 114 5.28 8.79 2.14
CA GLY A 114 4.74 7.82 3.07
C GLY A 114 3.35 8.21 3.53
N ILE A 115 2.45 7.25 3.58
CA ILE A 115 1.15 7.37 4.24
C ILE A 115 0.96 6.18 5.17
N ALA A 116 0.34 6.43 6.31
CA ALA A 116 0.04 5.38 7.27
C ALA A 116 -1.26 5.64 8.01
N LYS A 117 -1.84 4.59 8.59
CA LYS A 117 -2.93 4.67 9.54
C LYS A 117 -2.68 3.73 10.71
N GLY A 118 -3.26 4.03 11.86
CA GLY A 118 -3.22 3.29 13.11
C GLY A 118 -3.15 4.24 14.29
N SER A 119 -3.97 4.02 15.31
CA SER A 119 -4.00 4.84 16.52
C SER A 119 -4.19 4.04 17.81
N GLY A 120 -4.62 2.80 17.73
CA GLY A 120 -4.75 1.85 18.82
C GLY A 120 -4.45 0.44 18.36
N MET A 121 -4.34 -0.51 19.28
CA MET A 121 -3.87 -1.87 19.07
C MET A 121 -2.47 -1.85 18.45
N ILE A 122 -1.58 -1.01 19.02
CA ILE A 122 -0.22 -0.81 18.55
C ILE A 122 0.75 -1.21 19.66
N HIS A 123 1.49 -2.30 19.39
CA HIS A 123 2.55 -2.81 20.24
C HIS A 123 3.75 -3.23 19.36
N PRO A 124 5.01 -3.09 19.80
CA PRO A 124 6.17 -3.50 19.01
C PRO A 124 6.05 -4.92 18.46
N ASN A 125 6.51 -5.10 17.24
CA ASN A 125 6.48 -6.33 16.44
C ASN A 125 5.14 -6.78 15.86
N MET A 126 4.02 -6.14 16.18
CA MET A 126 2.71 -6.39 15.53
C MET A 126 1.77 -5.23 15.85
N ALA A 127 1.52 -4.33 14.92
CA ALA A 127 0.68 -3.15 15.16
C ALA A 127 -0.44 -3.05 14.11
N THR A 128 -1.65 -2.58 14.44
CA THR A 128 -2.77 -2.35 13.50
C THR A 128 -2.45 -1.24 12.49
N THR A 129 -1.27 -1.33 11.91
CA THR A 129 -0.72 -0.31 11.02
C THR A 129 -0.84 -0.77 9.58
N LEU A 130 -1.48 0.04 8.76
CA LEU A 130 -1.29 -0.04 7.32
C LEU A 130 -0.40 1.12 6.91
N ALA A 131 0.76 0.82 6.33
CA ALA A 131 1.71 1.82 5.88
C ALA A 131 2.18 1.55 4.45
N TYR A 132 2.25 2.61 3.67
CA TYR A 132 2.66 2.55 2.28
C TYR A 132 3.72 3.62 2.03
N VAL A 133 4.88 3.17 1.56
CA VAL A 133 6.00 4.05 1.20
C VAL A 133 6.23 3.95 -0.30
N PHE A 134 6.32 5.07 -0.96
CA PHE A 134 6.55 5.18 -2.40
C PHE A 134 7.78 6.01 -2.68
N THR A 135 8.58 5.59 -3.64
CA THR A 135 9.70 6.40 -4.15
C THR A 135 9.74 6.37 -5.68
N ASP A 136 10.20 7.46 -6.27
CA ASP A 136 10.51 7.50 -7.69
C ASP A 136 11.93 7.00 -8.03
N ALA A 137 12.75 6.71 -7.01
CA ALA A 137 14.06 6.10 -7.19
C ALA A 137 13.98 4.75 -7.93
N ASP A 138 15.02 4.41 -8.69
CA ASP A 138 15.20 3.10 -9.31
C ASP A 138 16.00 2.20 -8.37
N ILE A 139 15.30 1.25 -7.72
CA ILE A 139 15.85 0.37 -6.68
C ILE A 139 15.36 -1.05 -6.92
N SER A 140 16.26 -2.02 -6.87
CA SER A 140 15.90 -3.43 -7.02
C SER A 140 15.06 -3.94 -5.84
N ASN A 141 14.20 -4.94 -6.08
CA ASN A 141 13.35 -5.53 -5.05
C ASN A 141 14.15 -6.08 -3.86
N ASP A 142 15.31 -6.66 -4.10
CA ASP A 142 16.14 -7.21 -3.02
C ASP A 142 16.71 -6.11 -2.12
N VAL A 143 17.06 -4.97 -2.69
CA VAL A 143 17.49 -3.79 -1.93
C VAL A 143 16.31 -3.21 -1.16
N LEU A 144 15.13 -3.06 -1.76
CA LEU A 144 13.93 -2.58 -1.06
C LEU A 144 13.59 -3.45 0.16
N LYS A 145 13.62 -4.79 0.00
CA LYS A 145 13.42 -5.73 1.11
C LYS A 145 14.43 -5.55 2.23
N LYS A 146 15.72 -5.42 1.87
CA LYS A 146 16.79 -5.20 2.85
C LYS A 146 16.64 -3.86 3.58
N LEU A 147 16.31 -2.79 2.85
CA LEU A 147 16.05 -1.47 3.44
C LEU A 147 14.88 -1.51 4.41
N LEU A 148 13.76 -2.13 4.03
CA LEU A 148 12.62 -2.28 4.92
C LEU A 148 13.02 -3.06 6.18
N LYS A 149 13.64 -4.22 6.03
CA LYS A 149 14.07 -5.06 7.16
C LYS A 149 15.05 -4.34 8.09
N LYS A 150 16.00 -3.57 7.54
CA LYS A 150 17.00 -2.84 8.31
C LYS A 150 16.40 -1.71 9.17
N ASN A 151 15.34 -1.09 8.67
CA ASN A 151 14.80 0.12 9.31
C ASN A 151 13.51 -0.12 10.12
N ILE A 152 12.84 -1.27 9.96
CA ILE A 152 11.53 -1.51 10.58
C ILE A 152 11.59 -1.51 12.10
N GLU A 153 12.66 -2.05 12.68
CA GLU A 153 12.83 -2.16 14.15
C GLU A 153 12.93 -0.80 14.84
N ASN A 154 13.59 0.16 14.19
CA ASN A 154 13.82 1.50 14.73
C ASN A 154 12.75 2.51 14.29
N THR A 155 11.72 2.06 13.57
CA THR A 155 10.62 2.91 13.08
C THR A 155 9.28 2.33 13.51
N PHE A 156 8.65 1.52 12.67
CA PHE A 156 7.31 1.01 12.95
C PHE A 156 7.24 0.07 14.15
N ASN A 157 8.23 -0.81 14.33
CA ASN A 157 8.30 -1.70 15.50
C ASN A 157 8.69 -0.98 16.80
N ALA A 158 9.16 0.26 16.72
CA ALA A 158 9.45 1.07 17.90
C ALA A 158 8.22 1.83 18.44
N ILE A 159 7.09 1.76 17.74
CA ILE A 159 5.87 2.45 18.14
C ILE A 159 5.06 1.56 19.08
N SER A 160 4.66 2.10 20.24
CA SER A 160 3.73 1.48 21.16
C SER A 160 2.69 2.50 21.61
N CYS A 161 1.41 2.10 21.65
CA CYS A 161 0.31 2.97 22.03
C CYS A 161 -0.44 2.44 23.26
N ASP A 162 -0.94 1.22 23.20
CA ASP A 162 -1.81 0.61 24.22
C ASP A 162 -1.41 -0.82 24.59
N SER A 163 -0.25 -1.26 24.12
CA SER A 163 0.32 -2.60 24.37
C SER A 163 -0.48 -3.79 23.82
N ASP A 164 -1.51 -3.53 23.01
CA ASP A 164 -2.27 -4.58 22.33
C ASP A 164 -1.65 -4.90 20.97
N THR A 165 -1.59 -6.20 20.65
CA THR A 165 -1.06 -6.67 19.36
C THR A 165 -2.16 -6.84 18.31
N SER A 166 -1.87 -6.53 17.06
CA SER A 166 -2.76 -6.79 15.93
C SER A 166 -2.26 -7.98 15.10
N THR A 167 -3.17 -8.52 14.29
CA THR A 167 -2.88 -9.62 13.35
C THR A 167 -2.89 -9.20 11.88
N ASN A 168 -3.15 -7.92 11.57
CA ASN A 168 -3.40 -7.43 10.22
C ASN A 168 -2.52 -6.26 9.81
N ASP A 169 -1.26 -6.28 10.23
CA ASP A 169 -0.31 -5.23 9.90
C ASP A 169 0.30 -5.42 8.54
N MET A 170 0.46 -4.33 7.82
CA MET A 170 1.14 -4.36 6.54
C MET A 170 1.94 -3.08 6.33
N ILE A 171 3.22 -3.25 6.02
CA ILE A 171 4.08 -2.18 5.54
C ILE A 171 4.57 -2.56 4.15
N SER A 172 4.28 -1.71 3.18
CA SER A 172 4.67 -1.93 1.79
C SER A 172 5.53 -0.77 1.29
N ILE A 173 6.61 -1.09 0.57
CA ILE A 173 7.47 -0.11 -0.09
C ILE A 173 7.47 -0.36 -1.59
N PHE A 174 7.33 0.72 -2.38
CA PHE A 174 7.25 0.69 -3.82
C PHE A 174 8.27 1.63 -4.44
N SER A 175 8.95 1.16 -5.49
CA SER A 175 9.87 1.94 -6.31
C SER A 175 9.34 1.99 -7.73
N THR A 176 9.26 3.19 -8.32
CA THR A 176 8.74 3.39 -9.68
C THR A 176 9.82 3.59 -10.73
N GLY A 177 11.05 3.87 -10.33
CA GLY A 177 12.18 4.17 -11.23
C GLY A 177 12.03 5.47 -12.04
N LYS A 178 11.01 6.30 -11.74
CA LYS A 178 10.72 7.51 -12.52
C LYS A 178 11.78 8.60 -12.38
N ALA A 179 12.57 8.61 -11.31
CA ALA A 179 13.68 9.54 -11.14
C ALA A 179 14.86 9.27 -12.10
N LYS A 180 14.91 8.06 -12.69
CA LYS A 180 15.94 7.65 -13.65
C LYS A 180 17.39 7.73 -13.11
N ASN A 181 17.56 7.56 -11.81
CA ASN A 181 18.87 7.33 -11.22
C ASN A 181 19.43 5.98 -11.67
N THR A 182 20.72 5.77 -11.55
CA THR A 182 21.30 4.44 -11.76
C THR A 182 20.67 3.42 -10.83
N LEU A 183 20.22 2.28 -11.38
CA LEU A 183 19.57 1.21 -10.61
C LEU A 183 20.43 0.77 -9.44
N ILE A 184 19.89 0.87 -8.24
CA ILE A 184 20.55 0.43 -7.01
C ILE A 184 20.32 -1.09 -6.84
N LYS A 185 21.40 -1.86 -6.97
CA LYS A 185 21.40 -3.33 -6.85
C LYS A 185 21.97 -3.83 -5.52
N THR A 186 22.70 -2.99 -4.81
CA THR A 186 23.35 -3.33 -3.54
C THR A 186 23.25 -2.18 -2.56
N ILE A 187 23.29 -2.49 -1.26
CA ILE A 187 23.50 -1.54 -0.16
C ILE A 187 24.73 -2.00 0.61
N ASN A 188 25.57 -1.05 0.90
CA ASN A 188 26.74 -1.26 1.78
C ASN A 188 26.33 -1.22 3.25
#